data_2c948298af2e62b379e22b5167b1c8fe
#
_entry.id   2c948298af2e62b379e22b5167b1c8fe
#
_cell.length_a   1.000
_cell.length_b   1.000
_cell.length_c   1.000
_cell.angle_alpha   90.00
_cell.angle_beta   90.00
_cell.angle_gamma   90.00
#
_symmetry.space_group_name_H-M   'P 1'
#
loop_
_entity.id
_entity.type
_entity.pdbx_description
1 polymer ?
#
loop_
_entity_poly.entity_id
_entity_poly.type
_entity_poly.pdbx_seq_one_letter_code
_entity_poly.pdbx_strand_id
1 'polypeptide(L)'
;MKNYDVIIIGAGPSGIFCAYELIHAKKDLKVLMIEKGRRIENRECPKRKTKVCVGCKPCSITTGFAGAGAFSDGKLSLSPDVGGNLPEILGYDKTVELLKESDDIYLKFGADSKVYGVDKEKEIREIRRKAIMANLKLIECPIRHLGTEEGYKIYSRLQEHLLEKGVEMEFG
;
A
#
# COMPACT_ATOMS: atom_id res chain seq x y z
N MET A 1 -1.43 -23.16 -24.94
CA MET A 1 -1.14 -21.82 -24.40
C MET A 1 -2.16 -21.52 -23.31
N LYS A 2 -1.73 -21.00 -22.17
CA LYS A 2 -2.68 -20.47 -21.17
C LYS A 2 -3.21 -19.14 -21.67
N ASN A 3 -4.51 -18.91 -21.54
CA ASN A 3 -5.14 -17.66 -21.90
C ASN A 3 -5.56 -16.94 -20.63
N TYR A 4 -5.31 -15.64 -20.55
CA TYR A 4 -5.71 -14.77 -19.45
C TYR A 4 -6.63 -13.67 -19.96
N ASP A 5 -7.59 -13.27 -19.13
CA ASP A 5 -8.47 -12.14 -19.43
C ASP A 5 -7.78 -10.81 -19.07
N VAL A 6 -6.94 -10.83 -18.02
CA VAL A 6 -6.19 -9.66 -17.56
C VAL A 6 -4.76 -10.05 -17.20
N ILE A 7 -3.81 -9.22 -17.62
CA ILE A 7 -2.41 -9.30 -17.21
C ILE A 7 -2.03 -8.03 -16.47
N ILE A 8 -1.58 -8.16 -15.21
CA ILE A 8 -1.12 -7.06 -14.36
C ILE A 8 0.40 -7.10 -14.32
N ILE A 9 1.05 -6.01 -14.71
CA ILE A 9 2.51 -5.89 -14.69
C ILE A 9 2.93 -5.06 -13.47
N GLY A 10 3.56 -5.74 -12.53
CA GLY A 10 4.01 -5.20 -11.26
C GLY A 10 3.10 -5.57 -10.09
N ALA A 11 3.68 -6.15 -9.04
CA ALA A 11 3.03 -6.52 -7.79
C ALA A 11 3.28 -5.49 -6.67
N GLY A 12 3.35 -4.21 -7.01
CA GLY A 12 3.28 -3.11 -6.04
C GLY A 12 1.84 -2.92 -5.52
N PRO A 13 1.60 -2.01 -4.57
CA PRO A 13 0.27 -1.77 -4.01
C PRO A 13 -0.83 -1.62 -5.08
N SER A 14 -0.59 -0.82 -6.12
CA SER A 14 -1.57 -0.61 -7.21
C SER A 14 -1.94 -1.90 -7.94
N GLY A 15 -0.95 -2.75 -8.27
CA GLY A 15 -1.21 -4.04 -8.93
C GLY A 15 -1.93 -5.02 -8.01
N ILE A 16 -1.58 -5.05 -6.73
CA ILE A 16 -2.23 -5.88 -5.71
C ILE A 16 -3.70 -5.49 -5.56
N PHE A 17 -4.00 -4.19 -5.40
CA PHE A 17 -5.37 -3.71 -5.25
C PHE A 17 -6.17 -3.88 -6.55
N CYS A 18 -5.56 -3.68 -7.72
CA CYS A 18 -6.18 -3.98 -9.00
C CYS A 18 -6.59 -5.47 -9.09
N ALA A 19 -5.70 -6.39 -8.74
CA ALA A 19 -6.01 -7.82 -8.71
C ALA A 19 -7.12 -8.12 -7.70
N TYR A 20 -7.05 -7.52 -6.51
CA TYR A 20 -8.05 -7.68 -5.46
C TYR A 20 -9.44 -7.27 -5.94
N GLU A 21 -9.57 -6.11 -6.54
CA GLU A 21 -10.86 -5.62 -7.06
C GLU A 21 -11.39 -6.49 -8.20
N LEU A 22 -10.54 -6.89 -9.15
CA LEU A 22 -10.94 -7.73 -10.28
C LEU A 22 -11.54 -9.06 -9.84
N ILE A 23 -10.91 -9.77 -8.89
CA ILE A 23 -11.40 -11.08 -8.43
C ILE A 23 -12.66 -10.97 -7.56
N HIS A 24 -12.93 -9.81 -6.96
CA HIS A 24 -14.17 -9.57 -6.20
C HIS A 24 -15.30 -9.08 -7.10
N ALA A 25 -14.99 -8.29 -8.12
CA ALA A 25 -15.99 -7.80 -9.09
C ALA A 25 -16.50 -8.91 -10.01
N LYS A 26 -15.64 -9.86 -10.41
CA LYS A 26 -16.01 -10.92 -11.35
C LYS A 26 -15.24 -12.21 -11.05
N LYS A 27 -15.97 -13.24 -10.60
CA LYS A 27 -15.40 -14.49 -10.08
C LYS A 27 -14.64 -15.35 -11.08
N ASP A 28 -14.92 -15.22 -12.39
CA ASP A 28 -14.39 -16.12 -13.41
C ASP A 28 -13.24 -15.51 -14.22
N LEU A 29 -12.71 -14.35 -13.80
CA LEU A 29 -11.58 -13.73 -14.47
C LEU A 29 -10.30 -14.53 -14.24
N LYS A 30 -9.61 -14.85 -15.33
CA LYS A 30 -8.27 -15.41 -15.32
C LYS A 30 -7.27 -14.26 -15.28
N VAL A 31 -6.71 -14.01 -14.10
CA VAL A 31 -5.78 -12.91 -13.87
C VAL A 31 -4.37 -13.46 -13.72
N LEU A 32 -3.43 -12.92 -14.50
CA LEU A 32 -2.00 -13.13 -14.33
C LEU A 32 -1.35 -11.86 -13.80
N MET A 33 -0.57 -11.97 -12.74
CA MET A 33 0.28 -10.91 -12.22
C MET A 33 1.75 -11.26 -12.49
N ILE A 34 2.49 -10.35 -13.12
CA ILE A 34 3.91 -10.53 -13.42
C ILE A 34 4.72 -9.50 -12.60
N GLU A 35 5.67 -9.99 -11.82
CA GLU A 35 6.55 -9.15 -10.99
C GLU A 35 8.01 -9.52 -11.25
N LYS A 36 8.85 -8.53 -11.55
CA LYS A 36 10.28 -8.76 -11.83
C LYS A 36 11.12 -9.14 -10.62
N GLY A 37 10.60 -8.93 -9.42
CA GLY A 37 11.25 -9.32 -8.16
C GLY A 37 10.65 -10.59 -7.59
N ARG A 38 10.88 -10.83 -6.32
CA ARG A 38 10.53 -12.08 -5.64
C ARG A 38 9.19 -12.00 -4.92
N ARG A 39 8.64 -13.17 -4.59
CA ARG A 39 7.56 -13.32 -3.62
C ARG A 39 7.94 -12.69 -2.29
N ILE A 40 6.95 -12.28 -1.50
CA ILE A 40 7.22 -11.52 -0.27
C ILE A 40 8.10 -12.31 0.72
N GLU A 41 7.88 -13.60 0.86
CA GLU A 41 8.65 -14.48 1.75
C GLU A 41 10.12 -14.65 1.33
N ASN A 42 10.43 -14.43 0.06
CA ASN A 42 11.76 -14.55 -0.51
C ASN A 42 12.49 -13.19 -0.66
N ARG A 43 11.87 -12.11 -0.18
CA ARG A 43 12.46 -10.77 -0.24
C ARG A 43 13.38 -10.54 0.94
N GLU A 44 14.66 -10.80 0.76
CA GLU A 44 15.68 -10.56 1.77
C GLU A 44 16.73 -9.57 1.26
N CYS A 45 17.03 -8.55 2.06
CA CYS A 45 18.12 -7.61 1.75
C CYS A 45 19.41 -8.09 2.40
N PRO A 46 20.47 -8.41 1.64
CA PRO A 46 21.76 -8.83 2.19
C PRO A 46 22.37 -7.84 3.16
N LYS A 47 22.10 -6.52 3.00
CA LYS A 47 22.59 -5.48 3.92
C LYS A 47 22.18 -5.73 5.38
N ARG A 48 21.08 -6.43 5.63
CA ARG A 48 20.66 -6.78 7.01
C ARG A 48 21.74 -7.62 7.72
N LYS A 49 22.40 -8.51 6.96
CA LYS A 49 23.47 -9.38 7.45
C LYS A 49 24.87 -8.76 7.28
N THR A 50 25.14 -8.25 6.09
CA THR A 50 26.49 -7.74 5.73
C THR A 50 26.78 -6.32 6.22
N LYS A 51 25.74 -5.55 6.65
CA LYS A 51 25.78 -4.12 6.99
C LYS A 51 26.12 -3.19 5.81
N VAL A 52 26.50 -3.73 4.67
CA VAL A 52 26.88 -3.00 3.46
C VAL A 52 25.92 -3.35 2.33
N CYS A 53 25.51 -2.37 1.52
CA CYS A 53 24.69 -2.59 0.35
C CYS A 53 25.54 -3.24 -0.76
N VAL A 54 25.11 -4.39 -1.26
CA VAL A 54 25.79 -5.18 -2.30
C VAL A 54 25.28 -4.86 -3.73
N GLY A 55 24.38 -3.90 -3.90
CA GLY A 55 23.89 -3.46 -5.21
C GLY A 55 23.08 -4.51 -5.97
N CYS A 56 22.19 -5.26 -5.28
CA CYS A 56 21.35 -6.30 -5.90
C CYS A 56 20.57 -5.77 -7.10
N LYS A 57 20.44 -6.61 -8.12
CA LYS A 57 19.63 -6.33 -9.33
C LYS A 57 18.68 -7.52 -9.60
N PRO A 58 17.37 -7.36 -9.37
CA PRO A 58 16.67 -6.20 -8.81
C PRO A 58 16.92 -6.01 -7.30
N CYS A 59 16.71 -4.78 -6.80
CA CYS A 59 16.85 -4.47 -5.38
C CYS A 59 15.71 -5.11 -4.57
N SER A 60 16.04 -5.99 -3.63
CA SER A 60 15.03 -6.69 -2.82
C SER A 60 14.19 -5.79 -1.92
N ILE A 61 14.63 -4.55 -1.61
CA ILE A 61 13.85 -3.60 -0.81
C ILE A 61 12.75 -2.93 -1.63
N THR A 62 13.06 -2.57 -2.89
CA THR A 62 12.14 -1.78 -3.71
C THR A 62 11.35 -2.61 -4.72
N THR A 63 11.77 -3.85 -4.98
CA THR A 63 11.26 -4.70 -6.06
C THR A 63 10.83 -6.05 -5.52
N GLY A 64 9.70 -6.56 -5.99
CA GLY A 64 9.05 -7.77 -5.53
C GLY A 64 7.63 -7.49 -5.02
N PHE A 65 6.93 -8.53 -4.59
CA PHE A 65 5.55 -8.40 -4.10
C PHE A 65 5.45 -7.33 -3.00
N ALA A 66 4.45 -6.48 -3.08
CA ALA A 66 4.23 -5.28 -2.27
C ALA A 66 5.19 -4.10 -2.53
N GLY A 67 6.10 -4.20 -3.52
CA GLY A 67 6.99 -3.11 -3.89
C GLY A 67 7.82 -2.58 -2.72
N ALA A 68 8.06 -1.28 -2.66
CA ALA A 68 8.75 -0.64 -1.54
C ALA A 68 7.92 -0.64 -0.24
N GLY A 69 6.60 -0.79 -0.34
CA GLY A 69 5.68 -0.81 0.79
C GLY A 69 5.98 -1.91 1.82
N ALA A 70 6.45 -3.07 1.38
CA ALA A 70 6.79 -4.19 2.25
C ALA A 70 7.94 -3.91 3.25
N PHE A 71 8.74 -2.90 3.00
CA PHE A 71 9.92 -2.54 3.82
C PHE A 71 9.89 -1.11 4.32
N SER A 72 8.79 -0.40 4.12
CA SER A 72 8.57 0.93 4.69
C SER A 72 7.98 0.82 6.10
N ASP A 73 7.88 1.94 6.79
CA ASP A 73 7.14 2.03 8.05
C ASP A 73 5.61 2.00 7.83
N GLY A 74 5.15 1.96 6.59
CA GLY A 74 3.75 1.72 6.22
C GLY A 74 2.79 2.78 6.73
N LYS A 75 3.07 4.06 6.45
CA LYS A 75 2.13 5.13 6.75
C LYS A 75 1.10 5.27 5.63
N LEU A 76 -0.15 5.05 5.95
CA LEU A 76 -1.28 5.30 5.06
C LEU A 76 -1.87 6.66 5.38
N SER A 77 -1.79 7.59 4.44
CA SER A 77 -2.50 8.88 4.51
C SER A 77 -3.97 8.65 4.23
N LEU A 78 -4.83 9.06 5.16
CA LEU A 78 -6.28 8.91 5.04
C LEU A 78 -6.96 10.25 4.69
N SER A 79 -6.20 11.16 4.09
CA SER A 79 -6.69 12.47 3.67
C SER A 79 -6.54 12.63 2.17
N PRO A 80 -7.59 13.10 1.46
CA PRO A 80 -7.51 13.42 0.04
C PRO A 80 -6.63 14.64 -0.26
N ASP A 81 -6.30 15.44 0.77
CA ASP A 81 -5.47 16.64 0.64
C ASP A 81 -3.95 16.34 0.63
N VAL A 82 -3.56 15.08 0.77
CA VAL A 82 -2.16 14.64 0.86
C VAL A 82 -1.91 13.46 -0.07
N GLY A 83 -0.83 13.53 -0.84
CA GLY A 83 -0.39 12.41 -1.67
C GLY A 83 -0.67 12.55 -3.16
N GLY A 84 -0.92 13.75 -3.63
CA GLY A 84 -1.11 14.05 -5.05
C GLY A 84 -2.37 14.85 -5.33
N ASN A 85 -2.81 14.88 -6.58
CA ASN A 85 -3.94 15.67 -7.06
C ASN A 85 -5.13 14.80 -7.49
N LEU A 86 -5.33 13.66 -6.87
CA LEU A 86 -6.42 12.73 -7.18
C LEU A 86 -7.82 13.39 -7.09
N PRO A 87 -8.09 14.30 -6.11
CA PRO A 87 -9.35 15.05 -6.06
C PRO A 87 -9.63 15.92 -7.30
N GLU A 88 -8.59 16.42 -7.97
CA GLU A 88 -8.74 17.19 -9.21
C GLU A 88 -9.21 16.34 -10.39
N ILE A 89 -8.88 15.03 -10.36
CA ILE A 89 -9.17 14.06 -11.43
C ILE A 89 -10.52 13.39 -11.20
N LEU A 90 -10.80 12.93 -9.98
CA LEU A 90 -11.96 12.10 -9.64
C LEU A 90 -13.04 12.83 -8.85
N GLY A 91 -12.76 14.04 -8.37
CA GLY A 91 -13.57 14.75 -7.38
C GLY A 91 -13.23 14.34 -5.94
N TYR A 92 -13.53 15.24 -5.01
CA TYR A 92 -13.18 15.08 -3.59
C TYR A 92 -13.87 13.87 -2.95
N ASP A 93 -15.17 13.77 -3.11
CA ASP A 93 -15.99 12.72 -2.49
C ASP A 93 -15.58 11.31 -2.97
N LYS A 94 -15.33 11.16 -4.28
CA LYS A 94 -14.85 9.87 -4.82
C LYS A 94 -13.46 9.52 -4.32
N THR A 95 -12.60 10.51 -4.13
CA THR A 95 -11.27 10.29 -3.55
C THR A 95 -11.37 9.81 -2.10
N VAL A 96 -12.25 10.42 -1.30
CA VAL A 96 -12.52 9.99 0.09
C VAL A 96 -13.04 8.55 0.13
N GLU A 97 -13.98 8.21 -0.75
CA GLU A 97 -14.53 6.85 -0.87
C GLU A 97 -13.42 5.82 -1.15
N LEU A 98 -12.57 6.08 -2.16
CA LEU A 98 -11.49 5.17 -2.54
C LEU A 98 -10.41 5.03 -1.46
N LEU A 99 -10.09 6.12 -0.75
CA LEU A 99 -9.19 6.06 0.40
C LEU A 99 -9.75 5.17 1.50
N LYS A 100 -11.06 5.31 1.78
CA LYS A 100 -11.74 4.49 2.77
C LYS A 100 -11.76 3.01 2.35
N GLU A 101 -12.11 2.70 1.10
CA GLU A 101 -12.09 1.34 0.56
C GLU A 101 -10.69 0.71 0.68
N SER A 102 -9.65 1.48 0.32
CA SER A 102 -8.27 1.03 0.46
C SER A 102 -7.89 0.76 1.91
N ASP A 103 -8.28 1.61 2.85
CA ASP A 103 -8.04 1.44 4.28
C ASP A 103 -8.80 0.22 4.83
N ASP A 104 -10.05 0.02 4.43
CA ASP A 104 -10.87 -1.14 4.81
C ASP A 104 -10.24 -2.47 4.37
N ILE A 105 -9.57 -2.49 3.19
CA ILE A 105 -8.81 -3.65 2.74
C ILE A 105 -7.63 -3.92 3.68
N TYR A 106 -6.84 -2.91 4.02
CA TYR A 106 -5.73 -3.10 4.97
C TYR A 106 -6.21 -3.58 6.34
N LEU A 107 -7.33 -3.04 6.85
CA LEU A 107 -7.97 -3.49 8.09
C LEU A 107 -8.40 -4.96 8.01
N LYS A 108 -9.02 -5.37 6.90
CA LYS A 108 -9.43 -6.75 6.65
C LYS A 108 -8.26 -7.72 6.71
N PHE A 109 -7.08 -7.30 6.27
CA PHE A 109 -5.86 -8.11 6.31
C PHE A 109 -5.01 -7.90 7.56
N GLY A 110 -5.55 -7.24 8.58
CA GLY A 110 -5.00 -7.20 9.94
C GLY A 110 -4.21 -5.96 10.28
N ALA A 111 -4.45 -4.84 9.60
CA ALA A 111 -3.95 -3.55 10.05
C ALA A 111 -4.58 -3.16 11.40
N ASP A 112 -3.81 -2.45 12.24
CA ASP A 112 -4.32 -1.90 13.49
C ASP A 112 -5.42 -0.86 13.20
N SER A 113 -6.50 -0.90 13.96
CA SER A 113 -7.60 0.05 13.86
C SER A 113 -7.26 1.48 14.28
N LYS A 114 -6.13 1.68 14.96
CA LYS A 114 -5.71 2.99 15.45
C LYS A 114 -5.38 3.94 14.31
N VAL A 115 -5.96 5.14 14.36
CA VAL A 115 -5.65 6.26 13.48
C VAL A 115 -4.99 7.36 14.30
N TYR A 116 -3.89 7.89 13.80
CA TYR A 116 -3.17 8.99 14.42
C TYR A 116 -3.61 10.33 13.82
N GLY A 117 -3.55 11.39 14.63
CA GLY A 117 -3.89 12.74 14.22
C GLY A 117 -5.38 13.09 14.32
N VAL A 118 -6.18 12.26 15.02
CA VAL A 118 -7.64 12.48 15.20
C VAL A 118 -8.04 12.79 16.65
N ASP A 119 -7.26 12.38 17.66
CA ASP A 119 -7.70 12.37 19.08
C ASP A 119 -7.20 13.61 19.85
N LYS A 120 -6.49 14.56 19.22
CA LYS A 120 -5.79 15.64 19.90
C LYS A 120 -6.21 17.02 19.41
N GLU A 121 -7.49 17.25 19.34
CA GLU A 121 -8.05 18.49 18.76
C GLU A 121 -7.49 19.79 19.36
N LYS A 122 -7.25 19.83 20.67
CA LYS A 122 -6.70 21.03 21.33
C LYS A 122 -5.28 21.32 20.86
N GLU A 123 -4.44 20.28 20.80
CA GLU A 123 -3.05 20.39 20.34
C GLU A 123 -3.01 20.74 18.86
N ILE A 124 -3.84 20.11 18.03
CA ILE A 124 -3.95 20.40 16.58
C ILE A 124 -4.37 21.86 16.34
N ARG A 125 -5.36 22.35 17.09
CA ARG A 125 -5.79 23.76 17.01
C ARG A 125 -4.67 24.73 17.39
N GLU A 126 -3.88 24.41 18.41
CA GLU A 126 -2.75 25.24 18.81
C GLU A 126 -1.64 25.26 17.74
N ILE A 127 -1.30 24.08 17.18
CA ILE A 127 -0.34 23.97 16.08
C ILE A 127 -0.84 24.75 14.86
N ARG A 128 -2.11 24.63 14.49
CA ARG A 128 -2.72 25.38 13.40
C ARG A 128 -2.60 26.89 13.62
N ARG A 129 -2.89 27.38 14.82
CA ARG A 129 -2.75 28.78 15.15
C ARG A 129 -1.31 29.26 15.01
N LYS A 130 -0.33 28.50 15.52
CA LYS A 130 1.09 28.81 15.36
C LYS A 130 1.53 28.81 13.89
N ALA A 131 1.05 27.85 13.10
CA ALA A 131 1.32 27.79 11.66
C ALA A 131 0.81 29.03 10.93
N ILE A 132 -0.42 29.45 11.18
CA ILE A 132 -1.00 30.67 10.59
C ILE A 132 -0.18 31.90 10.95
N MET A 133 0.24 32.04 12.22
CA MET A 133 1.09 33.15 12.67
C MET A 133 2.46 33.17 11.98
N ALA A 134 2.93 32.03 11.49
CA ALA A 134 4.18 31.88 10.76
C ALA A 134 3.97 31.89 9.21
N ASN A 135 2.81 32.29 8.72
CA ASN A 135 2.42 32.19 7.29
C ASN A 135 2.50 30.78 6.72
N LEU A 136 2.25 29.77 7.55
CA LEU A 136 2.19 28.36 7.16
C LEU A 136 0.76 27.85 7.23
N LYS A 137 0.46 26.83 6.44
CA LYS A 137 -0.83 26.10 6.48
C LYS A 137 -0.60 24.70 7.05
N LEU A 138 -1.30 24.36 8.14
CA LEU A 138 -1.37 22.97 8.59
C LEU A 138 -2.39 22.22 7.73
N ILE A 139 -1.96 21.16 7.07
CA ILE A 139 -2.83 20.18 6.40
C ILE A 139 -3.10 19.04 7.37
N GLU A 140 -4.36 18.78 7.65
CA GLU A 140 -4.74 17.62 8.48
C GLU A 140 -4.62 16.35 7.65
N CYS A 141 -3.85 15.41 8.17
CA CYS A 141 -3.64 14.12 7.53
C CYS A 141 -3.75 13.01 8.59
N PRO A 142 -4.95 12.48 8.82
CA PRO A 142 -5.10 11.25 9.59
C PRO A 142 -4.23 10.14 8.99
N ILE A 143 -3.52 9.41 9.84
CA ILE A 143 -2.57 8.38 9.39
C ILE A 143 -2.88 7.08 10.10
N ARG A 144 -3.00 6.00 9.32
CA ARG A 144 -2.86 4.62 9.82
C ARG A 144 -1.43 4.18 9.66
N HIS A 145 -0.84 3.68 10.73
CA HIS A 145 0.54 3.21 10.73
C HIS A 145 0.56 1.68 10.75
N LEU A 146 0.96 1.07 9.64
CA LEU A 146 1.06 -0.39 9.55
C LEU A 146 2.25 -0.93 10.33
N GLY A 147 3.36 -0.18 10.35
CA GLY A 147 4.65 -0.65 10.86
C GLY A 147 5.33 -1.63 9.91
N THR A 148 6.64 -1.80 10.08
CA THR A 148 7.43 -2.62 9.13
C THR A 148 7.12 -4.11 9.26
N GLU A 149 6.98 -4.62 10.49
CA GLU A 149 6.75 -6.05 10.72
C GLU A 149 5.30 -6.45 10.43
N GLU A 150 4.34 -5.67 10.89
CA GLU A 150 2.92 -5.93 10.61
C GLU A 150 2.58 -5.68 9.14
N GLY A 151 3.18 -4.67 8.50
CA GLY A 151 3.06 -4.45 7.06
C GLY A 151 3.48 -5.67 6.25
N TYR A 152 4.59 -6.31 6.61
CA TYR A 152 4.99 -7.57 6.00
C TYR A 152 3.91 -8.66 6.14
N LYS A 153 3.34 -8.84 7.32
CA LYS A 153 2.30 -9.86 7.58
C LYS A 153 1.02 -9.57 6.79
N ILE A 154 0.62 -8.29 6.71
CA ILE A 154 -0.54 -7.85 5.94
C ILE A 154 -0.36 -8.20 4.46
N TYR A 155 0.78 -7.84 3.88
CA TYR A 155 1.07 -8.14 2.48
C TYR A 155 1.24 -9.63 2.22
N SER A 156 1.75 -10.42 3.18
CA SER A 156 1.79 -11.88 3.06
C SER A 156 0.38 -12.47 2.97
N ARG A 157 -0.54 -12.02 3.82
CA ARG A 157 -1.94 -12.45 3.78
C ARG A 157 -2.64 -12.01 2.49
N LEU A 158 -2.32 -10.83 1.98
CA LEU A 158 -2.83 -10.35 0.68
C LEU A 158 -2.32 -11.23 -0.47
N GLN A 159 -1.03 -11.59 -0.48
CA GLN A 159 -0.48 -12.51 -1.49
C GLN A 159 -1.18 -13.87 -1.45
N GLU A 160 -1.30 -14.47 -0.27
CA GLU A 160 -1.98 -15.75 -0.07
C GLU A 160 -3.44 -15.67 -0.54
N HIS A 161 -4.17 -14.64 -0.13
CA HIS A 161 -5.57 -14.45 -0.54
C HIS A 161 -5.74 -14.35 -2.06
N LEU A 162 -4.87 -13.60 -2.75
CA LEU A 162 -4.94 -13.50 -4.21
C LEU A 162 -4.66 -14.84 -4.88
N LEU A 163 -3.69 -15.61 -4.39
CA LEU A 163 -3.39 -16.96 -4.89
C LEU A 163 -4.56 -17.92 -4.66
N GLU A 164 -5.15 -17.92 -3.46
CA GLU A 164 -6.32 -18.75 -3.13
C GLU A 164 -7.55 -18.40 -4.00
N LYS A 165 -7.66 -17.16 -4.43
CA LYS A 165 -8.72 -16.69 -5.34
C LYS A 165 -8.41 -16.92 -6.81
N GLY A 166 -7.29 -17.58 -7.14
CA GLY A 166 -6.95 -17.99 -8.49
C GLY A 166 -6.16 -16.98 -9.31
N VAL A 167 -5.62 -15.93 -8.70
CA VAL A 167 -4.64 -15.06 -9.38
C VAL A 167 -3.35 -15.86 -9.58
N GLU A 168 -2.97 -16.08 -10.83
CA GLU A 168 -1.66 -16.64 -11.13
C GLU A 168 -0.58 -15.55 -11.00
N MET A 169 0.58 -15.91 -10.40
CA MET A 169 1.67 -14.96 -10.19
C MET A 169 2.98 -15.53 -10.71
N GLU A 170 3.66 -14.76 -11.54
CA GLU A 170 5.01 -15.05 -12.02
C GLU A 170 6.01 -14.03 -11.47
N PHE A 171 7.12 -14.54 -10.95
CA PHE A 171 8.18 -13.77 -10.32
C PHE A 171 9.50 -13.99 -11.01
N GLY A 172 10.36 -12.93 -11.10
CA GLY A 172 11.71 -13.00 -11.66
C GLY A 172 12.80 -13.52 -10.74
#